data_7697f087ebe8c20807ccbf440126e2a1
#
_entry.id   7697f087ebe8c20807ccbf440126e2a1
#
_cell.length_a   1.000
_cell.length_b   1.000
_cell.length_c   1.000
_cell.angle_alpha   90.00
_cell.angle_beta   90.00
_cell.angle_gamma   90.00
#
_symmetry.space_group_name_H-M   'P 1'
#
loop_
_entity.id
_entity.type
_entity.pdbx_description
1 polymer ?
#
loop_
_entity_poly.entity_id
_entity_poly.type
_entity_poly.pdbx_seq_one_letter_code
_entity_poly.pdbx_strand_id
1 'polypeptide(L)'
;MIVNVAGAGAGKTSMMADLITDFCIPEGKVLFCIAFTNAAADNIENKVVKKLGAVPNNIRISTIHSFLYQELIDPFYYFLYGKQFERLSVINLPKDQRYKNAKLSELENENILHYTKIPEKAKWVAYQKSGDKREVKAIRSKLLGHFARYCASIFVDEAQDISEDIKLSLEGLEKAGVNIFLYGDPKQDIKGLGCFKEIIENTSSVQYIPYCYRCPQIHLDLSNKLASEAQQQLADIHNADGSIVVVFESEIKDNKQFINDGGYGLKYISMKRPRFETHELQREDKRFETLNHEVYRAMTDKWYGIKSEKELLRAAFYVTEQMIEAYDKESDVSGIISKWLKANAYDQLSRQRYAQMASAFPKDNSAENDTLVIPSIESVKGLEAERCLFVLTSDLAPYLFGEKKEDNKTSHLLYVALTRSLDHLTIFVTTEVEKKYSKSRIQEFFNLLYGEDKKITVLIKSA
;
A
#
# COMPACT_ATOMS: atom_id res chain seq x y z
N MET A 1 -17.75 15.34 -5.54
CA MET A 1 -17.21 14.41 -4.52
C MET A 1 -17.46 15.00 -3.12
N ILE A 2 -17.63 14.14 -2.12
CA ILE A 2 -17.71 14.51 -0.71
C ILE A 2 -16.45 13.96 -0.05
N VAL A 3 -15.69 14.82 0.61
CA VAL A 3 -14.37 14.46 1.13
C VAL A 3 -14.37 14.49 2.65
N ASN A 4 -14.00 13.37 3.27
CA ASN A 4 -13.84 13.22 4.70
C ASN A 4 -12.36 13.09 5.04
N VAL A 5 -11.78 14.15 5.57
CA VAL A 5 -10.38 14.18 6.00
C VAL A 5 -10.32 13.73 7.46
N ALA A 6 -9.70 12.60 7.69
CA ALA A 6 -9.65 11.98 8.99
C ALA A 6 -8.25 11.42 9.25
N GLY A 7 -7.62 11.88 10.30
CA GLY A 7 -6.25 11.50 10.65
C GLY A 7 -6.08 10.02 11.03
N ALA A 8 -4.87 9.68 11.45
CA ALA A 8 -4.57 8.33 11.91
C ALA A 8 -5.46 7.96 13.10
N GLY A 9 -6.03 6.74 13.10
CA GLY A 9 -6.86 6.28 14.22
C GLY A 9 -8.22 6.98 14.38
N ALA A 10 -8.64 7.83 13.44
CA ALA A 10 -9.95 8.54 13.50
C ALA A 10 -11.17 7.63 13.21
N GLY A 11 -10.98 6.32 13.04
CA GLY A 11 -12.08 5.39 12.81
C GLY A 11 -12.70 5.45 11.40
N LYS A 12 -11.95 5.95 10.38
CA LYS A 12 -12.42 6.09 8.98
C LYS A 12 -13.22 4.90 8.48
N THR A 13 -12.64 3.73 8.56
CA THR A 13 -13.26 2.47 8.06
C THR A 13 -14.53 2.12 8.84
N SER A 14 -14.60 2.44 10.15
CA SER A 14 -15.81 2.21 10.95
C SER A 14 -16.92 3.18 10.56
N MET A 15 -16.60 4.47 10.48
CA MET A 15 -17.55 5.49 10.02
C MET A 15 -18.09 5.19 8.62
N MET A 16 -17.21 4.78 7.73
CA MET A 16 -17.60 4.36 6.38
C MET A 16 -18.54 3.16 6.41
N ALA A 17 -18.23 2.13 7.22
CA ALA A 17 -19.10 0.97 7.40
C ALA A 17 -20.45 1.36 8.01
N ASP A 18 -20.49 2.32 8.94
CA ASP A 18 -21.73 2.84 9.52
C ASP A 18 -22.60 3.51 8.45
N LEU A 19 -22.02 4.40 7.67
CA LEU A 19 -22.73 5.08 6.59
C LEU A 19 -23.21 4.11 5.49
N ILE A 20 -22.41 3.10 5.15
CA ILE A 20 -22.78 2.06 4.17
C ILE A 20 -23.99 1.27 4.65
N THR A 21 -24.01 0.90 5.94
CA THR A 21 -25.13 0.11 6.51
C THR A 21 -26.41 0.92 6.64
N ASP A 22 -26.30 2.23 6.85
CA ASP A 22 -27.44 3.13 6.98
C ASP A 22 -27.88 3.73 5.62
N PHE A 23 -27.10 3.49 4.56
CA PHE A 23 -27.37 4.06 3.24
C PHE A 23 -28.59 3.40 2.59
N CYS A 24 -29.60 4.19 2.27
CA CYS A 24 -30.77 3.71 1.53
C CYS A 24 -30.41 3.49 0.07
N ILE A 25 -30.11 2.23 -0.31
CA ILE A 25 -29.79 1.87 -1.68
C ILE A 25 -31.09 1.72 -2.47
N PRO A 26 -31.34 2.53 -3.53
CA PRO A 26 -32.51 2.38 -4.35
C PRO A 26 -32.58 1.00 -5.02
N GLU A 27 -33.79 0.51 -5.27
CA GLU A 27 -34.00 -0.77 -5.94
C GLU A 27 -33.28 -0.84 -7.30
N GLY A 28 -32.62 -1.97 -7.55
CA GLY A 28 -31.86 -2.21 -8.79
C GLY A 28 -30.51 -1.50 -8.87
N LYS A 29 -30.10 -0.76 -7.83
CA LYS A 29 -28.79 -0.13 -7.78
C LYS A 29 -27.82 -0.87 -6.87
N VAL A 30 -26.51 -0.64 -7.10
CA VAL A 30 -25.41 -1.22 -6.35
C VAL A 30 -24.56 -0.11 -5.72
N LEU A 31 -24.20 -0.31 -4.48
CA LEU A 31 -23.28 0.54 -3.74
C LEU A 31 -21.89 -0.11 -3.75
N PHE A 32 -20.86 0.68 -4.07
CA PHE A 32 -19.48 0.23 -4.14
C PHE A 32 -18.66 0.75 -2.97
N CYS A 33 -17.96 -0.16 -2.28
CA CYS A 33 -17.01 0.14 -1.20
C CYS A 33 -15.63 -0.29 -1.64
N ILE A 34 -14.73 0.65 -1.74
CA ILE A 34 -13.44 0.47 -2.39
C ILE A 34 -12.31 0.70 -1.38
N ALA A 35 -11.37 -0.25 -1.31
CA ALA A 35 -10.14 -0.14 -0.52
C ALA A 35 -8.90 -0.28 -1.42
N PHE A 36 -7.72 0.06 -0.90
CA PHE A 36 -6.48 -0.08 -1.67
C PHE A 36 -5.77 -1.42 -1.48
N THR A 37 -6.16 -2.20 -0.47
CA THR A 37 -5.58 -3.53 -0.20
C THR A 37 -6.69 -4.54 0.11
N ASN A 38 -6.40 -5.84 -0.10
CA ASN A 38 -7.32 -6.90 0.27
C ASN A 38 -7.63 -6.87 1.78
N ALA A 39 -6.60 -6.74 2.62
CA ALA A 39 -6.80 -6.65 4.07
C ALA A 39 -7.72 -5.48 4.51
N ALA A 40 -7.66 -4.34 3.80
CA ALA A 40 -8.59 -3.23 4.06
C ALA A 40 -10.01 -3.53 3.57
N ALA A 41 -10.15 -4.19 2.42
CA ALA A 41 -11.45 -4.64 1.92
C ALA A 41 -12.08 -5.67 2.88
N ASP A 42 -11.33 -6.67 3.33
CA ASP A 42 -11.76 -7.68 4.30
C ASP A 42 -12.18 -7.04 5.64
N ASN A 43 -11.46 -6.00 6.09
CA ASN A 43 -11.82 -5.25 7.30
C ASN A 43 -13.17 -4.52 7.15
N ILE A 44 -13.43 -3.90 5.99
CA ILE A 44 -14.73 -3.28 5.69
C ILE A 44 -15.82 -4.35 5.69
N GLU A 45 -15.59 -5.46 5.00
CA GLU A 45 -16.53 -6.58 4.90
C GLU A 45 -16.90 -7.13 6.28
N ASN A 46 -15.89 -7.41 7.13
CA ASN A 46 -16.09 -7.88 8.49
C ASN A 46 -16.93 -6.92 9.34
N LYS A 47 -16.74 -5.60 9.17
CA LYS A 47 -17.54 -4.60 9.88
C LYS A 47 -18.99 -4.55 9.39
N VAL A 48 -19.21 -4.67 8.08
CA VAL A 48 -20.55 -4.76 7.49
C VAL A 48 -21.25 -6.04 7.95
N VAL A 49 -20.58 -7.19 7.89
CA VAL A 49 -21.10 -8.49 8.37
C VAL A 49 -21.44 -8.43 9.86
N LYS A 50 -20.59 -7.82 10.68
CA LYS A 50 -20.87 -7.66 12.13
C LYS A 50 -22.15 -6.88 12.41
N LYS A 51 -22.53 -5.93 11.54
CA LYS A 51 -23.72 -5.09 11.71
C LYS A 51 -24.98 -5.70 11.08
N LEU A 52 -24.86 -6.25 9.89
CA LEU A 52 -26.00 -6.72 9.09
C LEU A 52 -26.15 -8.23 9.08
N GLY A 53 -25.21 -9.00 9.67
CA GLY A 53 -25.19 -10.47 9.65
C GLY A 53 -24.61 -11.05 8.36
N ALA A 54 -24.69 -10.34 7.23
CA ALA A 54 -24.10 -10.71 5.94
C ALA A 54 -23.89 -9.45 5.09
N VAL A 55 -23.10 -9.55 4.03
CA VAL A 55 -23.00 -8.47 3.03
C VAL A 55 -24.23 -8.57 2.11
N PRO A 56 -25.07 -7.52 2.03
CA PRO A 56 -26.21 -7.51 1.10
C PRO A 56 -25.77 -7.62 -0.36
N ASN A 57 -26.57 -8.27 -1.20
CA ASN A 57 -26.25 -8.49 -2.62
C ASN A 57 -26.09 -7.20 -3.44
N ASN A 58 -26.61 -6.09 -2.97
CA ASN A 58 -26.50 -4.77 -3.58
C ASN A 58 -25.36 -3.92 -3.01
N ILE A 59 -24.47 -4.51 -2.19
CA ILE A 59 -23.22 -3.90 -1.74
C ILE A 59 -22.05 -4.70 -2.32
N ARG A 60 -21.12 -4.02 -2.97
CA ARG A 60 -19.89 -4.61 -3.53
C ARG A 60 -18.69 -4.02 -2.80
N ILE A 61 -17.94 -4.89 -2.11
CA ILE A 61 -16.70 -4.52 -1.41
C ILE A 61 -15.55 -5.11 -2.19
N SER A 62 -14.58 -4.28 -2.60
CA SER A 62 -13.46 -4.73 -3.41
C SER A 62 -12.25 -3.81 -3.32
N THR A 63 -11.13 -4.23 -3.90
CA THR A 63 -9.99 -3.33 -4.09
C THR A 63 -10.25 -2.37 -5.25
N ILE A 64 -9.55 -1.21 -5.24
CA ILE A 64 -9.65 -0.22 -6.33
C ILE A 64 -9.32 -0.82 -7.69
N HIS A 65 -8.30 -1.69 -7.77
CA HIS A 65 -7.93 -2.34 -9.03
C HIS A 65 -9.01 -3.30 -9.50
N SER A 66 -9.62 -4.07 -8.61
CA SER A 66 -10.75 -4.97 -8.94
C SER A 66 -11.96 -4.18 -9.42
N PHE A 67 -12.32 -3.10 -8.73
CA PHE A 67 -13.40 -2.21 -9.15
C PHE A 67 -13.17 -1.61 -10.55
N LEU A 68 -11.99 -1.01 -10.76
CA LEU A 68 -11.66 -0.39 -12.04
C LEU A 68 -11.66 -1.40 -13.19
N TYR A 69 -11.21 -2.63 -12.93
CA TYR A 69 -11.23 -3.67 -13.95
C TYR A 69 -12.64 -4.18 -14.20
N GLN A 70 -13.34 -4.65 -13.17
CA GLN A 70 -14.64 -5.33 -13.32
C GLN A 70 -15.76 -4.40 -13.74
N GLU A 71 -15.75 -3.16 -13.28
CA GLU A 71 -16.88 -2.24 -13.48
C GLU A 71 -16.63 -1.24 -14.64
N LEU A 72 -15.38 -1.03 -15.05
CA LEU A 72 -15.07 -0.08 -16.11
C LEU A 72 -14.37 -0.74 -17.31
N ILE A 73 -13.27 -1.47 -17.09
CA ILE A 73 -12.47 -1.97 -18.21
C ILE A 73 -13.16 -3.14 -18.88
N ASP A 74 -13.49 -4.17 -18.15
CA ASP A 74 -14.09 -5.41 -18.68
C ASP A 74 -15.39 -5.14 -19.44
N PRO A 75 -16.37 -4.39 -18.91
CA PRO A 75 -17.62 -4.14 -19.63
C PRO A 75 -17.54 -3.10 -20.74
N PHE A 76 -16.60 -2.12 -20.68
CA PHE A 76 -16.68 -0.94 -21.55
C PHE A 76 -15.50 -0.75 -22.48
N TYR A 77 -14.32 -1.31 -22.20
CA TYR A 77 -13.10 -1.02 -22.98
C TYR A 77 -13.23 -1.46 -24.45
N TYR A 78 -13.88 -2.61 -24.68
CA TYR A 78 -14.12 -3.12 -26.03
C TYR A 78 -14.95 -2.14 -26.90
N PHE A 79 -16.01 -1.58 -26.35
CA PHE A 79 -16.88 -0.65 -27.10
C PHE A 79 -16.15 0.65 -27.49
N LEU A 80 -15.13 1.05 -26.72
CA LEU A 80 -14.37 2.26 -26.98
C LEU A 80 -13.19 2.03 -27.91
N TYR A 81 -12.52 0.88 -27.79
CA TYR A 81 -11.23 0.64 -28.41
C TYR A 81 -11.11 -0.65 -29.21
N GLY A 82 -12.18 -1.45 -29.31
CA GLY A 82 -12.22 -2.69 -30.07
C GLY A 82 -11.33 -3.80 -29.54
N LYS A 83 -10.90 -3.72 -28.27
CA LYS A 83 -10.00 -4.68 -27.62
C LYS A 83 -10.60 -5.18 -26.31
N GLN A 84 -10.59 -6.49 -26.10
CA GLN A 84 -10.95 -7.15 -24.85
C GLN A 84 -9.72 -7.75 -24.21
N PHE A 85 -9.58 -7.55 -22.89
CA PHE A 85 -8.57 -8.25 -22.10
C PHE A 85 -9.16 -9.54 -21.55
N GLU A 86 -8.49 -10.66 -21.78
CA GLU A 86 -8.95 -11.99 -21.38
C GLU A 86 -8.44 -12.39 -20.00
N ARG A 87 -7.28 -11.85 -19.61
CA ARG A 87 -6.59 -12.20 -18.34
C ARG A 87 -5.91 -11.00 -17.71
N LEU A 88 -5.73 -11.09 -16.39
CA LEU A 88 -4.90 -10.17 -15.63
C LEU A 88 -3.54 -10.81 -15.31
N SER A 89 -2.50 -9.99 -15.24
CA SER A 89 -1.16 -10.42 -14.84
C SER A 89 -0.65 -9.58 -13.66
N VAL A 90 -0.04 -10.25 -12.68
CA VAL A 90 0.60 -9.64 -11.51
C VAL A 90 2.09 -9.92 -11.44
N ILE A 91 2.69 -10.44 -12.53
CA ILE A 91 4.10 -10.79 -12.61
C ILE A 91 5.01 -9.62 -12.24
N ASN A 92 6.21 -9.92 -11.76
CA ASN A 92 7.22 -8.89 -11.52
C ASN A 92 7.75 -8.34 -12.85
N LEU A 93 7.70 -7.02 -13.00
CA LEU A 93 8.24 -6.36 -14.18
C LEU A 93 9.72 -6.05 -14.01
N PRO A 94 10.51 -6.09 -15.11
CA PRO A 94 11.90 -5.66 -15.10
C PRO A 94 12.07 -4.25 -14.52
N LYS A 95 13.19 -3.99 -13.83
CA LYS A 95 13.51 -2.67 -13.28
C LYS A 95 13.89 -1.66 -14.39
N ASP A 96 14.55 -2.12 -15.46
CA ASP A 96 14.87 -1.25 -16.60
C ASP A 96 13.60 -0.88 -17.37
N GLN A 97 13.41 0.41 -17.63
CA GLN A 97 12.18 0.94 -18.23
C GLN A 97 11.92 0.42 -19.65
N ARG A 98 12.97 0.15 -20.44
CA ARG A 98 12.83 -0.37 -21.82
C ARG A 98 12.31 -1.81 -21.80
N TYR A 99 12.92 -2.65 -20.97
CA TYR A 99 12.47 -4.04 -20.81
C TYR A 99 11.09 -4.12 -20.16
N LYS A 100 10.79 -3.23 -19.21
CA LYS A 100 9.45 -3.10 -18.60
C LYS A 100 8.39 -2.78 -19.66
N ASN A 101 8.65 -1.79 -20.51
CA ASN A 101 7.72 -1.40 -21.56
C ASN A 101 7.56 -2.51 -22.61
N ALA A 102 8.64 -3.18 -23.00
CA ALA A 102 8.58 -4.31 -23.92
C ALA A 102 7.72 -5.46 -23.34
N LYS A 103 7.91 -5.80 -22.05
CA LYS A 103 7.10 -6.84 -21.39
C LYS A 103 5.63 -6.47 -21.27
N LEU A 104 5.31 -5.20 -20.94
CA LEU A 104 3.94 -4.72 -20.92
C LEU A 104 3.28 -4.78 -22.30
N SER A 105 4.01 -4.43 -23.36
CA SER A 105 3.53 -4.54 -24.75
C SER A 105 3.32 -5.99 -25.17
N GLU A 106 4.21 -6.88 -24.80
CA GLU A 106 4.07 -8.32 -25.02
C GLU A 106 2.77 -8.86 -24.41
N LEU A 107 2.54 -8.59 -23.12
CA LEU A 107 1.32 -8.98 -22.43
C LEU A 107 0.07 -8.38 -23.10
N GLU A 108 0.11 -7.09 -23.42
CA GLU A 108 -1.03 -6.42 -24.06
C GLU A 108 -1.34 -7.02 -25.44
N ASN A 109 -0.34 -7.42 -26.24
CA ASN A 109 -0.56 -8.08 -27.52
C ASN A 109 -1.21 -9.47 -27.39
N GLU A 110 -1.05 -10.12 -26.23
CA GLU A 110 -1.68 -11.39 -25.90
C GLU A 110 -3.03 -11.22 -25.16
N ASN A 111 -3.62 -10.03 -25.21
CA ASN A 111 -4.85 -9.69 -24.49
C ASN A 111 -4.74 -9.86 -22.96
N ILE A 112 -3.54 -9.77 -22.41
CA ILE A 112 -3.29 -9.82 -20.98
C ILE A 112 -3.05 -8.41 -20.45
N LEU A 113 -3.84 -7.98 -19.47
CA LEU A 113 -3.65 -6.69 -18.83
C LEU A 113 -2.81 -6.84 -17.55
N HIS A 114 -1.66 -6.18 -17.53
CA HIS A 114 -0.88 -6.13 -16.30
C HIS A 114 -1.53 -5.19 -15.28
N TYR A 115 -1.59 -5.60 -13.98
CA TYR A 115 -2.31 -4.85 -12.93
C TYR A 115 -1.87 -3.39 -12.81
N THR A 116 -0.59 -3.06 -13.06
CA THR A 116 -0.10 -1.68 -13.01
C THR A 116 -0.67 -0.79 -14.12
N LYS A 117 -1.30 -1.38 -15.14
CA LYS A 117 -1.95 -0.66 -16.25
C LYS A 117 -3.46 -0.51 -16.08
N ILE A 118 -4.03 -1.10 -15.04
CA ILE A 118 -5.47 -0.99 -14.74
C ILE A 118 -5.89 0.49 -14.56
N PRO A 119 -5.21 1.31 -13.73
CA PRO A 119 -5.61 2.71 -13.57
C PRO A 119 -5.58 3.51 -14.87
N GLU A 120 -4.54 3.34 -15.70
CA GLU A 120 -4.42 4.01 -16.99
C GLU A 120 -5.56 3.64 -17.95
N LYS A 121 -5.87 2.34 -18.06
CA LYS A 121 -6.95 1.87 -18.95
C LYS A 121 -8.33 2.28 -18.43
N ALA A 122 -8.55 2.28 -17.12
CA ALA A 122 -9.77 2.76 -16.50
C ALA A 122 -9.98 4.27 -16.73
N LYS A 123 -8.93 5.08 -16.64
CA LYS A 123 -8.97 6.50 -17.00
C LYS A 123 -9.39 6.69 -18.46
N TRP A 124 -8.91 5.86 -19.39
CA TRP A 124 -9.34 5.94 -20.78
C TRP A 124 -10.83 5.63 -20.94
N VAL A 125 -11.38 4.74 -20.12
CA VAL A 125 -12.82 4.43 -20.10
C VAL A 125 -13.62 5.55 -19.45
N ALA A 126 -13.25 5.99 -18.27
CA ALA A 126 -14.06 6.89 -17.45
C ALA A 126 -13.85 8.37 -17.76
N TYR A 127 -12.67 8.77 -18.21
CA TYR A 127 -12.33 10.18 -18.44
C TYR A 127 -12.02 10.45 -19.91
N GLN A 128 -10.79 10.15 -20.35
CA GLN A 128 -10.39 10.29 -21.76
C GLN A 128 -9.05 9.61 -22.07
N LYS A 129 -8.82 9.33 -23.35
CA LYS A 129 -7.51 9.02 -23.92
C LYS A 129 -7.11 10.14 -24.88
N SER A 130 -5.82 10.49 -24.91
CA SER A 130 -5.30 11.45 -25.89
C SER A 130 -5.62 10.98 -27.31
N GLY A 131 -6.14 11.88 -28.14
CA GLY A 131 -6.52 11.56 -29.52
C GLY A 131 -7.90 10.92 -29.72
N ASP A 132 -8.72 10.77 -28.68
CA ASP A 132 -10.08 10.24 -28.81
C ASP A 132 -10.94 11.09 -29.77
N LYS A 133 -11.50 10.43 -30.78
CA LYS A 133 -12.41 11.02 -31.76
C LYS A 133 -13.78 11.33 -31.11
N ARG A 134 -14.57 12.16 -31.79
CA ARG A 134 -15.91 12.57 -31.31
C ARG A 134 -16.83 11.37 -31.03
N GLU A 135 -16.76 10.36 -31.91
CA GLU A 135 -17.55 9.12 -31.76
C GLU A 135 -17.23 8.39 -30.45
N VAL A 136 -15.93 8.22 -30.13
CA VAL A 136 -15.46 7.59 -28.88
C VAL A 136 -15.95 8.36 -27.67
N LYS A 137 -15.89 9.69 -27.70
CA LYS A 137 -16.40 10.55 -26.61
C LYS A 137 -17.91 10.39 -26.42
N ALA A 138 -18.69 10.29 -27.53
CA ALA A 138 -20.13 10.09 -27.48
C ALA A 138 -20.49 8.68 -26.90
N ILE A 139 -19.77 7.64 -27.33
CA ILE A 139 -19.96 6.28 -26.81
C ILE A 139 -19.63 6.25 -25.32
N ARG A 140 -18.47 6.83 -24.88
CA ARG A 140 -18.09 6.93 -23.46
C ARG A 140 -19.20 7.57 -22.63
N SER A 141 -19.72 8.70 -23.05
CA SER A 141 -20.80 9.39 -22.33
C SER A 141 -22.05 8.51 -22.14
N LYS A 142 -22.43 7.72 -23.15
CA LYS A 142 -23.53 6.77 -23.04
C LYS A 142 -23.21 5.66 -22.04
N LEU A 143 -22.02 5.04 -22.13
CA LEU A 143 -21.61 3.95 -21.24
C LEU A 143 -21.55 4.41 -19.78
N LEU A 144 -20.95 5.57 -19.51
CA LEU A 144 -20.90 6.14 -18.17
C LEU A 144 -22.29 6.52 -17.65
N GLY A 145 -23.20 6.99 -18.50
CA GLY A 145 -24.60 7.22 -18.15
C GLY A 145 -25.34 5.93 -17.78
N HIS A 146 -24.99 4.78 -18.39
CA HIS A 146 -25.50 3.47 -17.96
C HIS A 146 -24.94 3.07 -16.59
N PHE A 147 -23.64 3.23 -16.38
CA PHE A 147 -23.01 2.97 -15.09
C PHE A 147 -23.63 3.82 -13.97
N ALA A 148 -23.84 5.12 -14.18
CA ALA A 148 -24.43 6.04 -13.20
C ALA A 148 -25.88 5.68 -12.82
N ARG A 149 -26.64 5.06 -13.72
CA ARG A 149 -27.99 4.54 -13.41
C ARG A 149 -27.93 3.30 -12.54
N TYR A 150 -26.93 2.46 -12.71
CA TYR A 150 -26.71 1.23 -11.96
C TYR A 150 -26.05 1.50 -10.59
N CYS A 151 -25.13 2.47 -10.52
CA CYS A 151 -24.40 2.83 -9.32
C CYS A 151 -25.27 3.70 -8.39
N ALA A 152 -25.39 3.28 -7.12
CA ALA A 152 -26.01 4.11 -6.09
C ALA A 152 -25.02 5.17 -5.57
N SER A 153 -23.83 4.74 -5.16
CA SER A 153 -22.73 5.58 -4.69
C SER A 153 -21.42 4.78 -4.66
N ILE A 154 -20.30 5.48 -4.61
CA ILE A 154 -18.97 4.92 -4.42
C ILE A 154 -18.38 5.48 -3.14
N PHE A 155 -17.91 4.59 -2.25
CA PHE A 155 -17.16 4.92 -1.04
C PHE A 155 -15.71 4.44 -1.22
N VAL A 156 -14.75 5.32 -1.01
CA VAL A 156 -13.31 5.01 -1.15
C VAL A 156 -12.61 5.22 0.18
N ASP A 157 -12.08 4.16 0.76
CA ASP A 157 -11.19 4.22 1.94
C ASP A 157 -9.74 4.43 1.52
N GLU A 158 -8.91 5.00 2.41
CA GLU A 158 -7.49 5.30 2.18
C GLU A 158 -7.25 6.17 0.92
N ALA A 159 -8.08 7.20 0.74
CA ALA A 159 -8.07 8.06 -0.45
C ALA A 159 -6.72 8.78 -0.71
N GLN A 160 -5.82 8.87 0.27
CA GLN A 160 -4.46 9.38 0.05
C GLN A 160 -3.61 8.51 -0.87
N ASP A 161 -4.01 7.25 -1.10
CA ASP A 161 -3.32 6.34 -2.03
C ASP A 161 -3.83 6.44 -3.49
N ILE A 162 -4.73 7.40 -3.78
CA ILE A 162 -5.24 7.70 -5.12
C ILE A 162 -4.12 8.25 -5.99
N SER A 163 -3.86 7.59 -7.14
CA SER A 163 -2.97 8.09 -8.19
C SER A 163 -3.70 9.00 -9.16
N GLU A 164 -2.95 9.74 -10.01
CA GLU A 164 -3.53 10.65 -11.01
C GLU A 164 -4.54 9.95 -11.94
N ASP A 165 -4.23 8.75 -12.42
CA ASP A 165 -5.14 8.00 -13.31
C ASP A 165 -6.42 7.57 -12.58
N ILE A 166 -6.33 7.24 -11.28
CA ILE A 166 -7.50 6.91 -10.46
C ILE A 166 -8.33 8.17 -10.20
N LYS A 167 -7.69 9.29 -9.84
CA LYS A 167 -8.36 10.58 -9.63
C LYS A 167 -9.19 10.96 -10.85
N LEU A 168 -8.57 10.96 -12.04
CA LEU A 168 -9.25 11.27 -13.29
C LEU A 168 -10.39 10.30 -13.62
N SER A 169 -10.24 9.01 -13.27
CA SER A 169 -11.33 8.04 -13.42
C SER A 169 -12.53 8.38 -12.54
N LEU A 170 -12.28 8.72 -11.27
CA LEU A 170 -13.33 9.12 -10.34
C LEU A 170 -14.00 10.43 -10.75
N GLU A 171 -13.23 11.44 -11.21
CA GLU A 171 -13.78 12.67 -11.77
C GLU A 171 -14.69 12.42 -13.00
N GLY A 172 -14.29 11.48 -13.85
CA GLY A 172 -15.13 11.10 -15.00
C GLY A 172 -16.46 10.48 -14.57
N LEU A 173 -16.46 9.63 -13.55
CA LEU A 173 -17.66 9.05 -12.96
C LEU A 173 -18.52 10.10 -12.26
N GLU A 174 -17.92 11.03 -11.53
CA GLU A 174 -18.65 12.14 -10.91
C GLU A 174 -19.34 13.03 -11.95
N LYS A 175 -18.64 13.39 -13.04
CA LYS A 175 -19.21 14.12 -14.18
C LYS A 175 -20.39 13.39 -14.84
N ALA A 176 -20.41 12.07 -14.77
CA ALA A 176 -21.52 11.24 -15.22
C ALA A 176 -22.69 11.14 -14.22
N GLY A 177 -22.58 11.77 -13.05
CA GLY A 177 -23.64 11.84 -12.03
C GLY A 177 -23.50 10.81 -10.89
N VAL A 178 -22.35 10.18 -10.73
CA VAL A 178 -22.10 9.25 -9.60
C VAL A 178 -21.71 10.04 -8.34
N ASN A 179 -22.36 9.74 -7.23
CA ASN A 179 -21.97 10.27 -5.93
C ASN A 179 -20.75 9.51 -5.39
N ILE A 180 -19.69 10.23 -5.02
CA ILE A 180 -18.43 9.65 -4.55
C ILE A 180 -18.07 10.24 -3.19
N PHE A 181 -17.83 9.35 -2.22
CA PHE A 181 -17.40 9.67 -0.87
C PHE A 181 -15.96 9.20 -0.69
N LEU A 182 -15.07 10.10 -0.35
CA LEU A 182 -13.64 9.82 -0.14
C LEU A 182 -13.32 9.94 1.34
N TYR A 183 -12.63 8.94 1.88
CA TYR A 183 -12.10 8.91 3.25
C TYR A 183 -10.60 8.76 3.19
N GLY A 184 -9.86 9.68 3.78
CA GLY A 184 -8.41 9.64 3.71
C GLY A 184 -7.73 10.57 4.70
N ASP A 185 -6.42 10.39 4.81
CA ASP A 185 -5.53 11.22 5.59
C ASP A 185 -4.39 11.73 4.71
N PRO A 186 -4.38 13.00 4.29
CA PRO A 186 -3.33 13.52 3.42
C PRO A 186 -1.93 13.42 4.05
N LYS A 187 -1.84 13.36 5.39
CA LYS A 187 -0.58 13.14 6.12
C LYS A 187 -0.05 11.72 6.04
N GLN A 188 -0.85 10.77 5.55
CA GLN A 188 -0.43 9.39 5.30
C GLN A 188 -0.10 9.11 3.83
N ASP A 189 0.06 10.14 3.00
CA ASP A 189 0.56 10.01 1.63
C ASP A 189 2.07 9.77 1.61
N ILE A 190 2.49 8.61 2.09
CA ILE A 190 3.90 8.18 2.09
C ILE A 190 4.42 7.80 0.70
N LYS A 191 3.54 7.72 -0.30
CA LYS A 191 3.92 7.54 -1.71
C LYS A 191 4.27 8.85 -2.38
N GLY A 192 3.84 9.99 -1.80
CA GLY A 192 4.04 11.34 -2.36
C GLY A 192 3.24 11.58 -3.63
N LEU A 193 2.02 11.05 -3.71
CA LEU A 193 1.15 11.16 -4.89
C LEU A 193 0.51 12.55 -5.00
N GLY A 194 0.19 13.20 -3.88
CA GLY A 194 -0.40 14.53 -3.82
C GLY A 194 -1.85 14.66 -4.30
N CYS A 195 -2.39 13.65 -4.99
CA CYS A 195 -3.70 13.71 -5.64
C CYS A 195 -4.86 13.95 -4.67
N PHE A 196 -4.82 13.34 -3.48
CA PHE A 196 -5.88 13.54 -2.48
C PHE A 196 -5.87 14.96 -1.92
N LYS A 197 -4.70 15.55 -1.71
CA LYS A 197 -4.55 16.95 -1.31
C LYS A 197 -5.14 17.89 -2.38
N GLU A 198 -4.85 17.64 -3.63
CA GLU A 198 -5.42 18.38 -4.76
C GLU A 198 -6.96 18.26 -4.81
N ILE A 199 -7.52 17.08 -4.55
CA ILE A 199 -8.98 16.89 -4.46
C ILE A 199 -9.55 17.72 -3.31
N ILE A 200 -8.92 17.73 -2.13
CA ILE A 200 -9.35 18.54 -0.98
C ILE A 200 -9.38 20.03 -1.35
N GLU A 201 -8.33 20.53 -1.99
CA GLU A 201 -8.22 21.94 -2.38
C GLU A 201 -9.26 22.38 -3.43
N ASN A 202 -9.69 21.46 -4.30
CA ASN A 202 -10.64 21.73 -5.37
C ASN A 202 -12.10 21.36 -5.05
N THR A 203 -12.37 20.84 -3.85
CA THR A 203 -13.71 20.39 -3.45
C THR A 203 -14.31 21.33 -2.43
N SER A 204 -15.58 21.75 -2.64
CA SER A 204 -16.32 22.61 -1.69
C SER A 204 -16.90 21.85 -0.50
N SER A 205 -17.03 20.54 -0.59
CA SER A 205 -17.61 19.67 0.46
C SER A 205 -16.54 18.86 1.15
N VAL A 206 -15.80 19.49 2.07
CA VAL A 206 -14.75 18.85 2.87
C VAL A 206 -15.15 18.88 4.34
N GLN A 207 -15.12 17.70 4.97
CA GLN A 207 -15.35 17.53 6.40
C GLN A 207 -14.07 17.04 7.07
N TYR A 208 -13.67 17.71 8.15
CA TYR A 208 -12.52 17.30 8.97
C TYR A 208 -13.01 16.59 10.22
N ILE A 209 -12.39 15.44 10.53
CA ILE A 209 -12.72 14.59 11.67
C ILE A 209 -11.58 14.71 12.69
N PRO A 210 -11.82 15.41 13.82
CA PRO A 210 -10.74 15.77 14.75
C PRO A 210 -10.40 14.65 15.74
N TYR A 211 -11.27 13.66 15.94
CA TYR A 211 -11.06 12.66 17.00
C TYR A 211 -10.16 11.52 16.55
N CYS A 212 -9.30 11.05 17.47
CA CYS A 212 -8.47 9.87 17.32
C CYS A 212 -8.83 8.83 18.38
N TYR A 213 -9.26 7.65 17.97
CA TYR A 213 -9.62 6.52 18.84
C TYR A 213 -8.48 5.54 19.05
N ARG A 214 -7.26 5.90 18.65
CA ARG A 214 -6.08 5.05 18.68
C ARG A 214 -5.01 5.58 19.62
N CYS A 215 -4.51 6.76 19.33
CA CYS A 215 -3.31 7.29 19.95
C CYS A 215 -3.64 8.09 21.21
N PRO A 216 -2.84 7.97 22.28
CA PRO A 216 -2.86 8.88 23.43
C PRO A 216 -2.61 10.33 23.00
N GLN A 217 -3.13 11.30 23.77
CA GLN A 217 -2.93 12.72 23.47
C GLN A 217 -1.45 13.10 23.41
N ILE A 218 -0.64 12.52 24.29
CA ILE A 218 0.80 12.77 24.33
C ILE A 218 1.52 12.40 23.02
N HIS A 219 1.07 11.37 22.27
CA HIS A 219 1.61 11.05 20.95
C HIS A 219 1.06 11.99 19.87
N LEU A 220 -0.21 12.40 20.01
CA LEU A 220 -0.84 13.34 19.07
C LEU A 220 -0.20 14.72 19.16
N ASP A 221 0.24 15.16 20.34
CA ASP A 221 0.93 16.45 20.50
C ASP A 221 2.20 16.54 19.64
N LEU A 222 2.91 15.41 19.44
CA LEU A 222 4.02 15.35 18.50
C LEU A 222 3.54 15.36 17.05
N SER A 223 2.56 14.53 16.70
CA SER A 223 2.08 14.40 15.33
C SER A 223 1.31 15.63 14.84
N ASN A 224 0.60 16.33 15.72
CA ASN A 224 -0.12 17.58 15.43
C ASN A 224 0.82 18.71 14.98
N LYS A 225 2.11 18.70 15.37
CA LYS A 225 3.10 19.66 14.87
C LYS A 225 3.35 19.54 13.36
N LEU A 226 3.01 18.38 12.78
CA LEU A 226 3.14 18.10 11.35
C LEU A 226 1.81 18.33 10.61
N ALA A 227 0.75 18.75 11.31
CA ALA A 227 -0.59 18.95 10.78
C ALA A 227 -0.96 20.44 10.75
N SER A 228 -1.80 20.83 9.77
CA SER A 228 -2.47 22.14 9.81
C SER A 228 -3.50 22.16 10.93
N GLU A 229 -3.92 23.34 11.36
CA GLU A 229 -4.93 23.49 12.45
C GLU A 229 -6.19 22.66 12.17
N ALA A 230 -6.71 22.68 10.95
CA ALA A 230 -7.90 21.92 10.57
C ALA A 230 -7.70 20.38 10.62
N GLN A 231 -6.46 19.90 10.63
CA GLN A 231 -6.12 18.49 10.63
C GLN A 231 -5.55 18.01 11.97
N GLN A 232 -5.47 18.87 12.98
CA GLN A 232 -5.06 18.47 14.31
C GLN A 232 -6.07 17.52 14.93
N GLN A 233 -5.57 16.55 15.69
CA GLN A 233 -6.38 15.52 16.30
C GLN A 233 -6.39 15.64 17.82
N LEU A 234 -7.51 15.23 18.40
CA LEU A 234 -7.72 15.09 19.84
C LEU A 234 -7.93 13.61 20.16
N ALA A 235 -7.29 13.13 21.20
CA ALA A 235 -7.51 11.77 21.67
C ALA A 235 -8.92 11.61 22.22
N ASP A 236 -9.55 10.46 21.96
CA ASP A 236 -10.80 10.09 22.61
C ASP A 236 -10.56 9.85 24.11
N ILE A 237 -11.56 10.12 24.94
CA ILE A 237 -11.49 9.98 26.39
C ILE A 237 -11.23 8.55 26.87
N HIS A 238 -11.48 7.55 26.03
CA HIS A 238 -11.24 6.13 26.31
C HIS A 238 -9.86 5.66 25.89
N ASN A 239 -9.05 6.50 25.24
CA ASN A 239 -7.69 6.16 24.88
C ASN A 239 -6.82 6.05 26.15
N ALA A 240 -5.76 5.26 26.06
CA ALA A 240 -4.76 5.18 27.13
C ALA A 240 -4.14 6.58 27.38
N ASP A 241 -3.68 6.80 28.59
CA ASP A 241 -2.93 8.02 28.95
C ASP A 241 -1.64 8.16 28.14
N GLY A 242 -1.04 7.04 27.81
CA GLY A 242 0.14 6.95 26.98
C GLY A 242 1.44 7.32 27.68
N SER A 243 2.53 6.92 27.07
CA SER A 243 3.88 7.32 27.49
C SER A 243 4.84 7.38 26.32
N ILE A 244 5.87 8.24 26.45
CA ILE A 244 6.98 8.33 25.51
C ILE A 244 8.27 8.10 26.26
N VAL A 245 9.09 7.18 25.76
CA VAL A 245 10.44 6.92 26.25
C VAL A 245 11.45 7.25 25.17
N VAL A 246 12.38 8.13 25.47
CA VAL A 246 13.47 8.50 24.56
C VAL A 246 14.73 7.79 25.03
N VAL A 247 15.35 7.01 24.15
CA VAL A 247 16.52 6.20 24.42
C VAL A 247 17.63 6.53 23.44
N PHE A 248 18.83 6.71 23.94
CA PHE A 248 20.00 7.03 23.10
C PHE A 248 20.78 5.77 22.76
N GLU A 249 21.03 5.55 21.47
CA GLU A 249 21.80 4.40 21.00
C GLU A 249 23.15 4.25 21.68
N SER A 250 23.84 5.37 21.95
CA SER A 250 25.16 5.37 22.61
C SER A 250 25.15 4.90 24.07
N GLU A 251 23.97 4.82 24.70
CA GLU A 251 23.82 4.43 26.11
C GLU A 251 23.42 2.96 26.28
N ILE A 252 23.10 2.30 25.18
CA ILE A 252 22.72 0.89 25.19
C ILE A 252 23.94 0.04 24.88
N LYS A 253 24.23 -0.93 25.76
CA LYS A 253 25.38 -1.84 25.60
C LYS A 253 25.19 -2.80 24.44
N ASP A 254 23.97 -3.34 24.29
CA ASP A 254 23.60 -4.28 23.25
C ASP A 254 22.27 -3.83 22.59
N ASN A 255 22.39 -3.12 21.46
CA ASN A 255 21.25 -2.62 20.72
C ASN A 255 20.38 -3.74 20.15
N LYS A 256 20.99 -4.89 19.79
CA LYS A 256 20.29 -6.04 19.23
C LYS A 256 19.38 -6.67 20.29
N GLN A 257 19.92 -6.88 21.47
CA GLN A 257 19.16 -7.40 22.60
C GLN A 257 18.06 -6.42 23.01
N PHE A 258 18.35 -5.13 23.15
CA PHE A 258 17.36 -4.12 23.52
C PHE A 258 16.16 -4.08 22.55
N ILE A 259 16.45 -4.10 21.24
CA ILE A 259 15.42 -4.01 20.21
C ILE A 259 14.62 -5.31 20.11
N ASN A 260 15.27 -6.47 20.26
CA ASN A 260 14.58 -7.76 20.09
C ASN A 260 13.81 -8.18 21.34
N ASP A 261 14.37 -7.97 22.51
CA ASP A 261 13.80 -8.46 23.78
C ASP A 261 12.94 -7.42 24.51
N GLY A 262 12.84 -6.19 23.97
CA GLY A 262 12.11 -5.09 24.60
C GLY A 262 10.58 -5.21 24.58
N GLY A 263 10.01 -6.31 24.08
CA GLY A 263 8.56 -6.57 24.08
C GLY A 263 7.75 -5.60 23.20
N TYR A 264 8.36 -5.12 22.12
CA TYR A 264 7.68 -4.23 21.17
C TYR A 264 6.83 -5.02 20.18
N GLY A 265 5.55 -4.68 20.09
CA GLY A 265 4.64 -5.26 19.10
C GLY A 265 4.93 -4.78 17.67
N LEU A 266 5.39 -3.52 17.53
CA LEU A 266 5.88 -2.98 16.26
C LEU A 266 7.24 -2.29 16.45
N LYS A 267 8.13 -2.52 15.47
CA LYS A 267 9.44 -1.87 15.37
C LYS A 267 9.56 -1.33 13.95
N TYR A 268 10.03 -0.09 13.78
CA TYR A 268 10.11 0.49 12.44
C TYR A 268 11.14 1.61 12.32
N ILE A 269 11.64 1.78 11.10
CA ILE A 269 12.65 2.76 10.70
C ILE A 269 12.28 3.40 9.35
N SER A 270 12.74 4.62 9.07
CA SER A 270 12.43 5.32 7.81
C SER A 270 13.04 4.65 6.58
N MET A 271 14.31 4.26 6.67
CA MET A 271 15.06 3.66 5.58
C MET A 271 16.22 2.80 6.07
N LYS A 272 16.75 1.94 5.19
CA LYS A 272 17.96 1.15 5.44
C LYS A 272 19.13 2.04 5.87
N ARG A 273 19.87 1.59 6.89
CA ARG A 273 21.09 2.21 7.42
C ARG A 273 22.19 1.14 7.55
N PRO A 274 23.46 1.48 7.70
CA PRO A 274 24.54 0.51 7.76
C PRO A 274 24.34 -0.61 8.80
N ARG A 275 23.66 -0.32 9.92
CA ARG A 275 23.37 -1.29 11.00
C ARG A 275 21.95 -1.80 11.00
N PHE A 276 21.08 -1.22 10.15
CA PHE A 276 19.64 -1.55 10.10
C PHE A 276 19.25 -1.89 8.67
N GLU A 277 18.76 -3.09 8.47
CA GLU A 277 18.21 -3.55 7.20
C GLU A 277 16.68 -3.55 7.25
N THR A 278 16.07 -3.05 6.19
CA THR A 278 14.63 -3.11 6.02
C THR A 278 14.29 -4.25 5.09
N HIS A 279 13.52 -5.25 5.55
CA HIS A 279 12.91 -6.20 4.63
C HIS A 279 11.74 -5.53 3.92
N GLU A 280 11.83 -5.40 2.62
CA GLU A 280 10.62 -5.42 1.80
C GLU A 280 10.08 -6.85 1.88
N LEU A 281 8.92 -7.04 2.49
CA LEU A 281 8.15 -8.27 2.37
C LEU A 281 7.84 -8.43 0.88
N GLN A 282 8.70 -9.17 0.15
CA GLN A 282 8.36 -9.63 -1.19
C GLN A 282 7.18 -10.57 -0.98
N ARG A 283 6.02 -10.20 -1.51
CA ARG A 283 4.85 -11.06 -1.46
C ARG A 283 5.20 -12.36 -2.17
N GLU A 284 5.16 -13.47 -1.45
CA GLU A 284 5.41 -14.82 -1.98
C GLU A 284 4.57 -15.10 -3.22
N ASP A 285 3.31 -14.63 -3.22
CA ASP A 285 2.37 -14.72 -4.34
C ASP A 285 2.94 -14.22 -5.67
N LYS A 286 3.68 -13.11 -5.68
CA LYS A 286 4.24 -12.56 -6.92
C LYS A 286 5.42 -13.34 -7.48
N ARG A 287 6.13 -14.12 -6.65
CA ARG A 287 7.23 -14.97 -7.10
C ARG A 287 6.69 -16.17 -7.87
N PHE A 288 5.67 -16.82 -7.28
CA PHE A 288 5.00 -17.94 -7.93
C PHE A 288 4.44 -17.52 -9.29
N GLU A 289 3.66 -16.45 -9.34
CA GLU A 289 3.04 -15.94 -10.56
C GLU A 289 4.08 -15.57 -11.64
N THR A 290 5.20 -14.94 -11.22
CA THR A 290 6.27 -14.58 -12.16
C THR A 290 6.94 -15.83 -12.74
N LEU A 291 7.30 -16.81 -11.91
CA LEU A 291 7.90 -18.05 -12.34
C LEU A 291 6.93 -18.87 -13.20
N ASN A 292 5.67 -18.98 -12.78
CA ASN A 292 4.62 -19.69 -13.50
C ASN A 292 4.39 -19.11 -14.91
N HIS A 293 4.38 -17.79 -15.04
CA HIS A 293 4.29 -17.14 -16.34
C HIS A 293 5.47 -17.50 -17.25
N GLU A 294 6.71 -17.47 -16.74
CA GLU A 294 7.90 -17.78 -17.54
C GLU A 294 7.97 -19.28 -17.89
N VAL A 295 7.56 -20.17 -16.98
CA VAL A 295 7.42 -21.61 -17.25
C VAL A 295 6.36 -21.84 -18.33
N TYR A 296 5.17 -21.24 -18.19
CA TYR A 296 4.10 -21.33 -19.21
C TYR A 296 4.60 -20.89 -20.59
N ARG A 297 5.30 -19.77 -20.68
CA ARG A 297 5.86 -19.26 -21.93
C ARG A 297 6.91 -20.20 -22.52
N ALA A 298 7.81 -20.74 -21.68
CA ALA A 298 8.80 -21.71 -22.13
C ALA A 298 8.14 -22.97 -22.69
N MET A 299 7.05 -23.41 -22.06
CA MET A 299 6.28 -24.58 -22.51
C MET A 299 5.52 -24.30 -23.81
N THR A 300 4.92 -23.10 -23.96
CA THR A 300 4.20 -22.68 -25.17
C THR A 300 5.13 -22.64 -26.39
N ASP A 301 6.36 -22.16 -26.22
CA ASP A 301 7.31 -22.00 -27.32
C ASP A 301 7.74 -23.33 -27.95
N LYS A 302 7.61 -24.46 -27.24
CA LYS A 302 8.22 -25.76 -27.69
C LYS A 302 7.33 -26.99 -27.49
N TRP A 303 6.17 -26.91 -26.91
CA TRP A 303 5.43 -28.13 -26.56
C TRP A 303 4.44 -28.56 -27.66
N TYR A 304 4.83 -29.53 -28.44
CA TYR A 304 4.04 -30.11 -29.55
C TYR A 304 2.96 -31.13 -29.12
N GLY A 305 2.70 -31.36 -27.84
CA GLY A 305 1.86 -32.45 -27.35
C GLY A 305 0.62 -32.08 -26.58
N ILE A 306 0.45 -30.85 -26.15
CA ILE A 306 -0.71 -30.41 -25.36
C ILE A 306 -1.85 -29.96 -26.27
N LYS A 307 -3.02 -30.59 -26.04
CA LYS A 307 -4.22 -30.40 -26.87
C LYS A 307 -5.06 -29.17 -26.49
N SER A 308 -4.84 -28.57 -25.30
CA SER A 308 -5.62 -27.42 -24.86
C SER A 308 -4.78 -26.46 -23.98
N GLU A 309 -5.08 -25.17 -24.06
CA GLU A 309 -4.51 -24.14 -23.20
C GLU A 309 -4.68 -24.44 -21.71
N LYS A 310 -5.83 -25.00 -21.32
CA LYS A 310 -6.13 -25.40 -19.94
C LYS A 310 -5.16 -26.46 -19.40
N GLU A 311 -4.77 -27.43 -20.25
CA GLU A 311 -3.77 -28.45 -19.88
C GLU A 311 -2.38 -27.83 -19.72
N LEU A 312 -2.03 -26.91 -20.61
CA LEU A 312 -0.75 -26.19 -20.54
C LEU A 312 -0.63 -25.35 -19.26
N LEU A 313 -1.69 -24.63 -18.88
CA LEU A 313 -1.74 -23.86 -17.64
C LEU A 313 -1.58 -24.74 -16.39
N ARG A 314 -2.25 -25.91 -16.36
CA ARG A 314 -2.12 -26.87 -15.27
C ARG A 314 -0.70 -27.46 -15.17
N ALA A 315 -0.12 -27.81 -16.31
CA ALA A 315 1.22 -28.34 -16.37
C ALA A 315 2.25 -27.29 -15.93
N ALA A 316 2.11 -26.03 -16.37
CA ALA A 316 2.97 -24.93 -15.93
C ALA A 316 2.87 -24.70 -14.43
N PHE A 317 1.65 -24.72 -13.86
CA PHE A 317 1.43 -24.60 -12.41
C PHE A 317 2.20 -25.69 -11.64
N TYR A 318 2.00 -26.96 -12.03
CA TYR A 318 2.65 -28.10 -11.38
C TYR A 318 4.19 -28.03 -11.44
N VAL A 319 4.73 -27.67 -12.60
CA VAL A 319 6.19 -27.49 -12.77
C VAL A 319 6.70 -26.37 -11.89
N THR A 320 5.95 -25.28 -11.77
CA THR A 320 6.33 -24.13 -10.95
C THR A 320 6.37 -24.51 -9.46
N GLU A 321 5.37 -25.25 -8.96
CA GLU A 321 5.38 -25.76 -7.58
C GLU A 321 6.63 -26.62 -7.33
N GLN A 322 6.94 -27.57 -8.22
CA GLN A 322 8.11 -28.41 -8.06
C GLN A 322 9.43 -27.63 -8.10
N MET A 323 9.52 -26.58 -8.93
CA MET A 323 10.71 -25.72 -8.97
C MET A 323 10.90 -24.92 -7.68
N ILE A 324 9.81 -24.41 -7.10
CA ILE A 324 9.83 -23.67 -5.81
C ILE A 324 10.21 -24.63 -4.67
N GLU A 325 9.58 -25.79 -4.58
CA GLU A 325 9.93 -26.79 -3.56
C GLU A 325 11.40 -27.27 -3.65
N ALA A 326 11.94 -27.38 -4.87
CA ALA A 326 13.35 -27.71 -5.06
C ALA A 326 14.25 -26.55 -4.62
N TYR A 327 13.88 -25.31 -4.90
CA TYR A 327 14.62 -24.13 -4.48
C TYR A 327 14.68 -23.98 -2.95
N ASP A 328 13.57 -24.24 -2.28
CA ASP A 328 13.49 -24.17 -0.81
C ASP A 328 14.40 -25.22 -0.13
N LYS A 329 14.76 -26.30 -0.85
CA LYS A 329 15.66 -27.37 -0.37
C LYS A 329 17.14 -27.12 -0.69
N GLU A 330 17.43 -26.66 -1.90
CA GLU A 330 18.80 -26.67 -2.45
C GLU A 330 19.33 -25.27 -2.80
N SER A 331 18.45 -24.25 -2.91
CA SER A 331 18.77 -22.85 -3.29
C SER A 331 19.61 -22.70 -4.59
N ASP A 332 19.70 -23.76 -5.42
CA ASP A 332 20.46 -23.78 -6.67
C ASP A 332 19.55 -23.53 -7.88
N VAL A 333 19.34 -22.27 -8.23
CA VAL A 333 18.53 -21.85 -9.39
C VAL A 333 19.01 -22.47 -10.71
N SER A 334 20.31 -22.52 -10.92
CA SER A 334 20.88 -23.02 -12.16
C SER A 334 20.66 -24.52 -12.32
N GLY A 335 20.88 -25.27 -11.23
CA GLY A 335 20.63 -26.70 -11.18
C GLY A 335 19.17 -27.07 -11.39
N ILE A 336 18.25 -26.31 -10.74
CA ILE A 336 16.80 -26.54 -10.86
C ILE A 336 16.31 -26.32 -12.29
N ILE A 337 16.68 -25.20 -12.93
CA ILE A 337 16.31 -24.94 -14.34
C ILE A 337 16.91 -25.98 -15.26
N SER A 338 18.18 -26.32 -15.08
CA SER A 338 18.87 -27.31 -15.91
C SER A 338 18.25 -28.70 -15.75
N LYS A 339 17.90 -29.13 -14.56
CA LYS A 339 17.22 -30.40 -14.27
C LYS A 339 15.85 -30.47 -14.95
N TRP A 340 15.09 -29.39 -14.88
CA TRP A 340 13.78 -29.31 -15.54
C TRP A 340 13.93 -29.39 -17.08
N LEU A 341 14.89 -28.68 -17.68
CA LEU A 341 15.13 -28.70 -19.08
C LEU A 341 15.47 -30.13 -19.56
N LYS A 342 16.39 -30.82 -18.85
CA LYS A 342 16.76 -32.22 -19.16
C LYS A 342 15.58 -33.18 -19.04
N ALA A 343 14.77 -33.03 -17.97
CA ALA A 343 13.62 -33.90 -17.74
C ALA A 343 12.54 -33.80 -18.83
N ASN A 344 12.47 -32.67 -19.53
CA ASN A 344 11.44 -32.39 -20.54
C ASN A 344 12.00 -32.37 -21.97
N ALA A 345 13.23 -32.90 -22.18
CA ALA A 345 13.91 -32.94 -23.47
C ALA A 345 14.05 -31.58 -24.18
N TYR A 346 14.20 -30.51 -23.40
CA TYR A 346 14.49 -29.18 -23.93
C TYR A 346 16.00 -29.04 -24.15
N ASP A 347 16.42 -28.83 -25.38
CA ASP A 347 17.83 -28.66 -25.69
C ASP A 347 18.40 -27.35 -25.18
N GLN A 348 17.69 -26.26 -25.31
CA GLN A 348 18.09 -24.95 -24.76
C GLN A 348 16.89 -23.99 -24.66
N LEU A 349 16.86 -23.21 -23.57
CA LEU A 349 16.11 -21.95 -23.52
C LEU A 349 16.92 -20.82 -24.17
N SER A 350 16.24 -19.81 -24.74
CA SER A 350 16.94 -18.60 -25.14
C SER A 350 17.57 -17.95 -23.88
N ARG A 351 18.73 -17.28 -24.05
CA ARG A 351 19.39 -16.58 -22.93
C ARG A 351 18.45 -15.63 -22.19
N GLN A 352 17.58 -14.98 -22.93
CA GLN A 352 16.57 -14.08 -22.36
C GLN A 352 15.55 -14.82 -21.48
N ARG A 353 15.00 -15.94 -21.95
CA ARG A 353 14.02 -16.75 -21.21
C ARG A 353 14.63 -17.35 -19.94
N TYR A 354 15.87 -17.86 -20.06
CA TYR A 354 16.61 -18.36 -18.91
C TYR A 354 16.81 -17.27 -17.85
N ALA A 355 17.25 -16.08 -18.26
CA ALA A 355 17.46 -14.96 -17.34
C ALA A 355 16.16 -14.50 -16.67
N GLN A 356 15.04 -14.53 -17.40
CA GLN A 356 13.72 -14.20 -16.85
C GLN A 356 13.26 -15.23 -15.81
N MET A 357 13.40 -16.53 -16.11
CA MET A 357 13.10 -17.60 -15.15
C MET A 357 14.00 -17.50 -13.92
N ALA A 358 15.31 -17.35 -14.10
CA ALA A 358 16.26 -17.24 -13.00
C ALA A 358 15.98 -16.00 -12.11
N SER A 359 15.54 -14.89 -12.69
CA SER A 359 15.20 -13.66 -11.95
C SER A 359 13.91 -13.77 -11.13
N ALA A 360 13.07 -14.76 -11.39
CA ALA A 360 11.85 -15.03 -10.63
C ALA A 360 12.13 -15.73 -9.28
N PHE A 361 13.29 -16.38 -9.15
CA PHE A 361 13.72 -16.94 -7.87
C PHE A 361 14.21 -15.86 -6.91
N PRO A 362 14.07 -16.05 -5.58
CA PRO A 362 14.61 -15.13 -4.59
C PRO A 362 16.12 -14.99 -4.79
N LYS A 363 16.68 -13.81 -4.57
CA LYS A 363 18.12 -13.68 -4.40
C LYS A 363 18.43 -14.03 -2.95
N ASP A 364 19.42 -14.90 -2.74
CA ASP A 364 19.98 -15.13 -1.42
C ASP A 364 20.48 -13.80 -0.86
N ASN A 365 19.70 -13.25 0.06
CA ASN A 365 20.14 -12.18 0.94
C ASN A 365 20.78 -12.87 2.14
N SER A 366 22.01 -13.37 2.00
CA SER A 366 22.87 -13.63 3.16
C SER A 366 23.15 -12.28 3.81
N ALA A 367 22.30 -11.89 4.77
CA ALA A 367 22.55 -10.74 5.60
C ALA A 367 23.88 -10.97 6.33
N GLU A 368 24.79 -10.02 6.27
CA GLU A 368 25.97 -10.02 7.14
C GLU A 368 25.50 -10.18 8.58
N ASN A 369 26.10 -11.07 9.32
CA ASN A 369 25.67 -11.60 10.63
C ASN A 369 25.47 -10.54 11.74
N ASP A 370 25.68 -9.27 11.48
CA ASP A 370 25.63 -8.18 12.48
C ASP A 370 24.54 -7.11 12.21
N THR A 371 23.72 -7.28 11.17
CA THR A 371 22.68 -6.31 10.81
C THR A 371 21.36 -6.63 11.51
N LEU A 372 20.75 -5.61 12.12
CA LEU A 372 19.39 -5.69 12.70
C LEU A 372 18.36 -5.50 11.61
N VAL A 373 17.43 -6.43 11.51
CA VAL A 373 16.31 -6.32 10.58
C VAL A 373 15.14 -5.62 11.27
N ILE A 374 14.79 -4.42 10.76
CA ILE A 374 13.67 -3.62 11.26
C ILE A 374 12.79 -3.24 10.08
N PRO A 375 11.48 -3.53 10.12
CA PRO A 375 10.54 -3.14 9.07
C PRO A 375 10.57 -1.64 8.77
N SER A 376 10.34 -1.26 7.51
CA SER A 376 10.22 0.16 7.14
C SER A 376 8.91 0.75 7.67
N ILE A 377 8.87 2.07 7.90
CA ILE A 377 7.62 2.78 8.25
C ILE A 377 6.54 2.55 7.18
N GLU A 378 6.93 2.43 5.91
CA GLU A 378 5.99 2.13 4.82
C GLU A 378 5.31 0.76 5.00
N SER A 379 6.06 -0.25 5.47
CA SER A 379 5.54 -1.62 5.66
C SER A 379 4.61 -1.76 6.87
N VAL A 380 4.73 -0.87 7.87
CA VAL A 380 3.88 -0.87 9.07
C VAL A 380 2.70 0.11 8.96
N LYS A 381 2.52 0.76 7.80
CA LYS A 381 1.32 1.57 7.55
C LYS A 381 0.06 0.70 7.69
N GLY A 382 -0.91 1.18 8.46
CA GLY A 382 -2.15 0.43 8.75
C GLY A 382 -2.06 -0.50 9.96
N LEU A 383 -0.86 -0.83 10.45
CA LEU A 383 -0.67 -1.62 11.66
C LEU A 383 -0.66 -0.74 12.91
N GLU A 384 -0.91 -1.35 14.06
CA GLU A 384 -0.89 -0.70 15.37
C GLU A 384 -0.48 -1.72 16.45
N ALA A 385 0.12 -1.24 17.55
CA ALA A 385 0.46 -2.07 18.71
C ALA A 385 0.45 -1.23 19.99
N GLU A 386 0.24 -1.88 21.13
CA GLU A 386 0.31 -1.23 22.43
C GLU A 386 1.69 -0.59 22.67
N ARG A 387 2.76 -1.32 22.33
CA ARG A 387 4.14 -0.88 22.48
C ARG A 387 4.84 -0.83 21.14
N CYS A 388 5.32 0.36 20.76
CA CYS A 388 6.06 0.59 19.52
C CYS A 388 7.49 1.07 19.79
N LEU A 389 8.42 0.63 18.93
CA LEU A 389 9.77 1.19 18.85
C LEU A 389 9.95 1.90 17.52
N PHE A 390 10.17 3.19 17.59
CA PHE A 390 10.48 4.05 16.45
C PHE A 390 11.97 4.41 16.44
N VAL A 391 12.70 3.97 15.42
CA VAL A 391 14.12 4.34 15.22
C VAL A 391 14.19 5.69 14.53
N LEU A 392 14.56 6.72 15.28
CA LEU A 392 14.71 8.10 14.78
C LEU A 392 16.03 8.25 14.04
N THR A 393 15.95 8.56 12.77
CA THR A 393 17.08 8.73 11.84
C THR A 393 17.30 10.19 11.46
N SER A 394 18.47 10.49 10.91
CA SER A 394 18.90 11.86 10.58
C SER A 394 18.06 12.56 9.51
N ASP A 395 17.29 11.85 8.71
CA ASP A 395 16.33 12.38 7.74
C ASP A 395 15.01 12.85 8.39
N LEU A 396 14.53 12.15 9.42
CA LEU A 396 13.29 12.48 10.13
C LEU A 396 13.49 13.50 11.25
N ALA A 397 14.66 13.49 11.88
CA ALA A 397 14.97 14.36 13.03
C ALA A 397 14.73 15.86 12.77
N PRO A 398 15.08 16.47 11.61
CA PRO A 398 14.80 17.88 11.34
C PRO A 398 13.31 18.24 11.37
N TYR A 399 12.44 17.31 10.95
CA TYR A 399 10.99 17.49 11.01
C TYR A 399 10.44 17.34 12.43
N LEU A 400 10.94 16.36 13.20
CA LEU A 400 10.55 16.17 14.59
C LEU A 400 10.89 17.41 15.44
N PHE A 401 12.09 17.96 15.26
CA PHE A 401 12.56 19.13 16.02
C PHE A 401 12.10 20.48 15.42
N GLY A 402 11.28 20.48 14.38
CA GLY A 402 10.66 21.68 13.80
C GLY A 402 11.60 22.54 12.97
N GLU A 403 12.79 22.04 12.59
CA GLU A 403 13.72 22.73 11.69
C GLU A 403 13.22 22.75 10.24
N LYS A 404 12.49 21.70 9.86
CA LYS A 404 11.83 21.57 8.56
C LYS A 404 10.33 21.49 8.75
N LYS A 405 9.58 22.18 7.89
CA LYS A 405 8.13 22.28 7.95
C LYS A 405 7.44 21.90 6.63
N GLU A 406 8.22 21.48 5.63
CA GLU A 406 7.70 21.12 4.33
C GLU A 406 6.76 19.92 4.44
N ASP A 407 5.57 20.05 3.83
CA ASP A 407 4.59 18.99 3.68
C ASP A 407 5.01 18.07 2.53
N ASN A 408 5.73 17.00 2.86
CA ASN A 408 6.32 16.08 1.90
C ASN A 408 6.35 14.63 2.42
N LYS A 409 6.81 13.70 1.58
CA LYS A 409 6.92 12.28 1.93
C LYS A 409 7.66 12.05 3.26
N THR A 410 8.70 12.80 3.57
CA THR A 410 9.50 12.61 4.79
C THR A 410 8.73 13.01 6.04
N SER A 411 8.02 14.16 6.00
CA SER A 411 7.13 14.57 7.10
C SER A 411 5.97 13.58 7.29
N HIS A 412 5.44 13.03 6.20
CA HIS A 412 4.40 12.01 6.26
C HIS A 412 4.89 10.69 6.87
N LEU A 413 6.12 10.26 6.56
CA LEU A 413 6.73 9.10 7.22
C LEU A 413 6.85 9.31 8.73
N LEU A 414 7.29 10.51 9.16
CA LEU A 414 7.36 10.84 10.59
C LEU A 414 5.96 10.82 11.23
N TYR A 415 4.96 11.43 10.59
CA TYR A 415 3.58 11.40 11.08
C TYR A 415 3.07 9.96 11.25
N VAL A 416 3.28 9.09 10.26
CA VAL A 416 2.92 7.67 10.35
C VAL A 416 3.65 7.00 11.52
N ALA A 417 4.96 7.25 11.71
CA ALA A 417 5.73 6.68 12.80
C ALA A 417 5.18 7.07 14.18
N LEU A 418 4.80 8.33 14.38
CA LEU A 418 4.28 8.85 15.65
C LEU A 418 2.86 8.36 15.99
N THR A 419 2.13 7.82 14.99
CA THR A 419 0.71 7.44 15.13
C THR A 419 0.47 5.93 15.07
N ARG A 420 1.47 5.08 15.40
CA ARG A 420 1.33 3.61 15.41
C ARG A 420 1.02 3.03 16.79
N SER A 421 1.39 3.74 17.85
CA SER A 421 1.30 3.24 19.22
C SER A 421 -0.06 3.53 19.85
N LEU A 422 -0.61 2.51 20.53
CA LEU A 422 -1.85 2.62 21.30
C LEU A 422 -1.60 3.15 22.73
N ASP A 423 -0.40 2.88 23.29
CA ASP A 423 -0.08 3.26 24.68
C ASP A 423 1.37 3.72 24.81
N HIS A 424 2.34 2.93 24.43
CA HIS A 424 3.75 3.16 24.75
C HIS A 424 4.60 3.35 23.50
N LEU A 425 5.19 4.55 23.31
CA LEU A 425 6.09 4.86 22.20
C LEU A 425 7.54 5.00 22.70
N THR A 426 8.42 4.12 22.27
CA THR A 426 9.87 4.27 22.46
C THR A 426 10.49 4.92 21.23
N ILE A 427 11.15 6.07 21.41
CA ILE A 427 11.91 6.75 20.36
C ILE A 427 13.39 6.42 20.58
N PHE A 428 13.92 5.56 19.71
CA PHE A 428 15.31 5.15 19.71
C PHE A 428 16.12 6.12 18.85
N VAL A 429 16.90 6.98 19.49
CA VAL A 429 17.70 8.03 18.85
C VAL A 429 19.03 7.44 18.38
N THR A 430 19.25 7.44 17.06
CA THR A 430 20.51 6.91 16.49
C THR A 430 21.71 7.81 16.79
N THR A 431 22.90 7.23 16.85
CA THR A 431 24.16 7.98 17.08
C THR A 431 24.41 9.09 16.06
N GLU A 432 23.85 8.98 14.84
CA GLU A 432 23.92 10.06 13.83
C GLU A 432 23.10 11.28 14.26
N VAL A 433 21.93 11.06 14.83
CA VAL A 433 21.05 12.12 15.37
C VAL A 433 21.68 12.72 16.62
N GLU A 434 22.23 11.90 17.54
CA GLU A 434 22.91 12.37 18.75
C GLU A 434 24.10 13.30 18.42
N LYS A 435 24.90 12.96 17.41
CA LYS A 435 26.03 13.80 16.95
C LYS A 435 25.56 15.13 16.40
N LYS A 436 24.41 15.18 15.74
CA LYS A 436 23.88 16.40 15.12
C LYS A 436 23.20 17.32 16.13
N TYR A 437 22.41 16.76 17.05
CA TYR A 437 21.54 17.55 17.92
C TYR A 437 21.98 17.65 19.37
N SER A 438 22.95 16.89 19.82
CA SER A 438 23.34 16.63 21.21
C SER A 438 22.19 16.10 22.09
N LYS A 439 22.53 15.32 23.09
CA LYS A 439 21.53 14.75 24.03
C LYS A 439 20.79 15.82 24.82
N SER A 440 21.53 16.85 25.27
CA SER A 440 20.94 17.96 26.04
C SER A 440 19.87 18.71 25.26
N ARG A 441 20.11 19.00 23.97
CA ARG A 441 19.12 19.69 23.14
C ARG A 441 17.89 18.82 22.86
N ILE A 442 18.08 17.51 22.67
CA ILE A 442 16.98 16.56 22.50
C ILE A 442 16.14 16.50 23.78
N GLN A 443 16.78 16.41 24.94
CA GLN A 443 16.11 16.42 26.23
C GLN A 443 15.33 17.71 26.48
N GLU A 444 15.95 18.86 26.18
CA GLU A 444 15.30 20.17 26.28
C GLU A 444 14.05 20.27 25.38
N PHE A 445 14.12 19.75 24.16
CA PHE A 445 12.95 19.70 23.24
C PHE A 445 11.75 18.96 23.86
N PHE A 446 11.98 17.80 24.44
CA PHE A 446 10.89 17.02 25.07
C PHE A 446 10.42 17.68 26.37
N ASN A 447 11.32 18.26 27.16
CA ASN A 447 10.96 18.98 28.40
C ASN A 447 10.13 20.25 28.09
N LEU A 448 10.47 21.00 27.05
CA LEU A 448 9.70 22.19 26.64
C LEU A 448 8.32 21.81 26.12
N LEU A 449 8.18 20.65 25.49
CA LEU A 449 6.91 20.23 24.94
C LEU A 449 5.92 19.75 25.99
N TYR A 450 6.40 19.08 27.03
CA TYR A 450 5.56 18.35 27.98
C TYR A 450 5.74 18.81 29.43
N GLY A 451 6.67 19.73 29.71
CA GLY A 451 7.02 20.14 31.05
C GLY A 451 7.66 19.03 31.88
N GLU A 452 7.39 19.01 33.18
CA GLU A 452 7.83 17.95 34.11
C GLU A 452 6.84 16.78 34.17
N ASP A 453 6.07 16.54 33.12
CA ASP A 453 5.09 15.44 33.10
C ASP A 453 5.85 14.09 33.17
N LYS A 454 5.60 13.33 34.23
CA LYS A 454 6.22 12.02 34.51
C LYS A 454 5.94 10.94 33.46
N LYS A 455 5.06 11.22 32.51
CA LYS A 455 4.73 10.29 31.39
C LYS A 455 5.82 10.25 30.29
N ILE A 456 6.79 11.18 30.35
CA ILE A 456 7.93 11.20 29.46
C ILE A 456 9.20 10.90 30.25
N THR A 457 9.89 9.86 29.82
CA THR A 457 11.17 9.47 30.39
C THR A 457 12.24 9.56 29.33
N VAL A 458 13.17 10.49 29.49
CA VAL A 458 14.42 10.51 28.70
C VAL A 458 15.44 9.70 29.50
N LEU A 459 15.70 8.48 29.06
CA LEU A 459 16.68 7.61 29.72
C LEU A 459 18.08 8.07 29.34
N ILE A 460 18.69 8.86 30.21
CA ILE A 460 20.14 9.13 30.20
C ILE A 460 20.70 8.31 31.36
N LYS A 461 21.57 7.34 31.09
CA LYS A 461 22.35 6.72 32.16
C LYS A 461 23.26 7.82 32.72
N SER A 462 23.04 8.16 34.00
CA SER A 462 24.06 8.87 34.77
C SER A 462 25.35 8.06 34.69
N ALA A 463 26.44 8.77 34.32
CA ALA A 463 27.78 8.23 34.18
C ALA A 463 28.26 7.44 35.41
#